data_1365467aeaf4a91090d95c82c0f99a12
#
_entry.id   1365467aeaf4a91090d95c82c0f99a12
#
_cell.length_a   1.000
_cell.length_b   1.000
_cell.length_c   1.000
_cell.angle_alpha   90.00
_cell.angle_beta   90.00
_cell.angle_gamma   90.00
#
_symmetry.space_group_name_H-M   'P 1'
#
loop_
_entity.id
_entity.type
_entity.pdbx_description
1 polymer ?
#
loop_
_entity_poly.entity_id
_entity_poly.type
_entity_poly.pdbx_seq_one_letter_code
_entity_poly.pdbx_strand_id
1 'polypeptide(L)'
;PEILQRAEKELAFIEKNNISCYYLTDTDYPVRLRECPDAPILFYFKGNTNLDATRIISIVGTRNATEYGRELTESLIKDLAKVIPDLLVVSGLAYGIDICAHRNALYNRLPTVAVLAHGLDRIYPSCHRNTAVEMLESGGLLTDFPSGTEPDRPNFLRRNRIVAGISDCTIVVESAEKGGSLVTADIAFSYGRDVYSFPGRIGDSHSKGCNNLIRQNKAGLITSADDLLSALCWDIQAGATSVQTELFFAEAETFTSEQNPVLAIMRTRNEIHINELASVLEIPVHQLSMLLFELEINGKVKALPGNLYKLS
;
A
#
# COMPACT_ATOMS: atom_id res chain seq x y z
N PRO A 1 -30.93 -25.08 -17.55
CA PRO A 1 -30.52 -26.25 -16.74
C PRO A 1 -29.02 -26.26 -16.45
N GLU A 2 -28.14 -26.10 -17.47
CA GLU A 2 -26.69 -26.21 -17.34
C GLU A 2 -26.08 -25.14 -16.39
N ILE A 3 -26.55 -23.90 -16.47
CA ILE A 3 -26.06 -22.80 -15.62
C ILE A 3 -26.36 -23.09 -14.13
N LEU A 4 -27.60 -23.55 -13.84
CA LEU A 4 -27.98 -23.91 -12.46
C LEU A 4 -27.18 -25.08 -11.93
N GLN A 5 -27.00 -26.13 -12.75
CA GLN A 5 -26.15 -27.25 -12.35
C GLN A 5 -24.70 -26.85 -12.10
N ARG A 6 -24.18 -25.89 -12.86
CA ARG A 6 -22.85 -25.35 -12.64
C ARG A 6 -22.79 -24.58 -11.32
N ALA A 7 -23.79 -23.75 -11.02
CA ALA A 7 -23.88 -23.00 -9.76
C ALA A 7 -24.01 -23.94 -8.55
N GLU A 8 -24.83 -25.00 -8.63
CA GLU A 8 -24.97 -26.00 -7.58
C GLU A 8 -23.63 -26.73 -7.30
N LYS A 9 -22.89 -27.09 -8.35
CA LYS A 9 -21.56 -27.71 -8.21
C LYS A 9 -20.56 -26.76 -7.53
N GLU A 10 -20.61 -25.46 -7.88
CA GLU A 10 -19.75 -24.46 -7.28
C GLU A 10 -20.08 -24.26 -5.80
N LEU A 11 -21.35 -24.16 -5.45
CA LEU A 11 -21.79 -24.07 -4.04
C LEU A 11 -21.32 -25.30 -3.22
N ALA A 12 -21.54 -26.50 -3.74
CA ALA A 12 -21.07 -27.73 -3.09
C ALA A 12 -19.53 -27.75 -2.92
N PHE A 13 -18.78 -27.21 -3.90
CA PHE A 13 -17.33 -27.10 -3.81
C PHE A 13 -16.90 -26.11 -2.72
N ILE A 14 -17.56 -24.94 -2.65
CA ILE A 14 -17.32 -23.89 -1.66
C ILE A 14 -17.53 -24.44 -0.25
N GLU A 15 -18.72 -25.03 0.02
CA GLU A 15 -19.07 -25.60 1.30
C GLU A 15 -18.08 -26.72 1.74
N LYS A 16 -17.83 -27.67 0.83
CA LYS A 16 -16.92 -28.81 1.11
C LYS A 16 -15.50 -28.34 1.46
N ASN A 17 -15.02 -27.24 0.92
CA ASN A 17 -13.66 -26.78 1.08
C ASN A 17 -13.50 -25.64 2.07
N ASN A 18 -14.56 -25.21 2.75
CA ASN A 18 -14.60 -24.07 3.67
C ASN A 18 -14.03 -22.79 3.00
N ILE A 19 -14.57 -22.45 1.84
CA ILE A 19 -14.18 -21.27 1.06
C ILE A 19 -15.15 -20.13 1.43
N SER A 20 -14.61 -18.98 1.77
CA SER A 20 -15.39 -17.75 1.97
C SER A 20 -15.65 -17.07 0.63
N CYS A 21 -16.85 -16.55 0.44
CA CYS A 21 -17.27 -15.77 -0.73
C CYS A 21 -17.52 -14.34 -0.27
N TYR A 22 -16.95 -13.39 -1.00
CA TYR A 22 -17.12 -11.96 -0.75
C TYR A 22 -17.79 -11.30 -1.94
N TYR A 23 -18.97 -10.75 -1.73
CA TYR A 23 -19.68 -9.97 -2.75
C TYR A 23 -19.39 -8.49 -2.58
N LEU A 24 -19.31 -7.76 -3.69
CA LEU A 24 -19.00 -6.33 -3.69
C LEU A 24 -19.91 -5.50 -2.77
N THR A 25 -21.14 -5.98 -2.53
CA THR A 25 -22.14 -5.35 -1.66
C THR A 25 -22.01 -5.70 -0.19
N ASP A 26 -21.18 -6.69 0.16
CA ASP A 26 -21.04 -7.14 1.53
C ASP A 26 -20.24 -6.14 2.37
N THR A 27 -20.56 -6.01 3.64
CA THR A 27 -19.90 -5.05 4.54
C THR A 27 -18.44 -5.41 4.81
N ASP A 28 -18.10 -6.69 4.76
CA ASP A 28 -16.77 -7.26 4.97
C ASP A 28 -15.94 -7.40 3.68
N TYR A 29 -16.45 -6.89 2.55
CA TYR A 29 -15.67 -6.81 1.32
C TYR A 29 -14.50 -5.82 1.50
N PRO A 30 -13.24 -6.19 1.17
CA PRO A 30 -12.07 -5.34 1.41
C PRO A 30 -12.23 -3.93 0.84
N VAL A 31 -12.07 -2.92 1.71
CA VAL A 31 -12.31 -1.50 1.36
C VAL A 31 -11.43 -1.07 0.20
N ARG A 32 -10.13 -1.38 0.27
CA ARG A 32 -9.18 -1.02 -0.80
C ARG A 32 -9.59 -1.57 -2.16
N LEU A 33 -10.08 -2.81 -2.20
CA LEU A 33 -10.50 -3.44 -3.45
C LEU A 33 -11.83 -2.88 -3.94
N ARG A 34 -12.75 -2.50 -3.03
CA ARG A 34 -14.04 -1.88 -3.36
C ARG A 34 -13.89 -0.53 -4.05
N GLU A 35 -12.83 0.22 -3.73
CA GLU A 35 -12.52 1.52 -4.35
C GLU A 35 -12.03 1.41 -5.79
N CYS A 36 -11.65 0.22 -6.25
CA CYS A 36 -11.17 0.02 -7.61
C CYS A 36 -12.32 0.06 -8.62
N PRO A 37 -12.16 0.73 -9.78
CA PRO A 37 -13.22 0.90 -10.77
C PRO A 37 -13.69 -0.42 -11.41
N ASP A 38 -12.86 -1.45 -11.38
CA ASP A 38 -13.13 -2.79 -11.90
C ASP A 38 -13.04 -3.87 -10.80
N ALA A 39 -13.40 -3.50 -9.56
CA ALA A 39 -13.49 -4.43 -8.45
C ALA A 39 -14.27 -5.71 -8.83
N PRO A 40 -13.81 -6.91 -8.45
CA PRO A 40 -14.56 -8.13 -8.71
C PRO A 40 -15.92 -8.11 -7.99
N ILE A 41 -17.01 -8.43 -8.70
CA ILE A 41 -18.35 -8.52 -8.11
C ILE A 41 -18.39 -9.60 -7.04
N LEU A 42 -17.62 -10.66 -7.23
CA LEU A 42 -17.47 -11.79 -6.33
C LEU A 42 -16.03 -12.27 -6.39
N PHE A 43 -15.47 -12.61 -5.24
CA PHE A 43 -14.23 -13.38 -5.17
C PHE A 43 -14.33 -14.47 -4.09
N TYR A 44 -13.47 -15.45 -4.23
CA TYR A 44 -13.36 -16.61 -3.33
C TYR A 44 -12.06 -16.48 -2.52
N PHE A 45 -12.15 -16.76 -1.24
CA PHE A 45 -10.99 -16.75 -0.35
C PHE A 45 -10.95 -18.02 0.49
N LYS A 46 -9.76 -18.61 0.57
CA LYS A 46 -9.47 -19.72 1.47
C LYS A 46 -8.24 -19.39 2.29
N GLY A 47 -8.42 -19.19 3.58
CA GLY A 47 -7.37 -18.78 4.52
C GLY A 47 -7.96 -18.28 5.82
N ASN A 48 -7.11 -17.66 6.64
CA ASN A 48 -7.50 -17.20 7.97
C ASN A 48 -7.01 -15.79 8.31
N THR A 49 -6.55 -15.01 7.31
CA THR A 49 -6.09 -13.64 7.52
C THR A 49 -7.20 -12.62 7.23
N ASN A 50 -7.10 -11.45 7.87
CA ASN A 50 -7.94 -10.31 7.55
C ASN A 50 -7.45 -9.65 6.24
N LEU A 51 -8.34 -9.59 5.23
CA LEU A 51 -8.05 -8.94 3.95
C LEU A 51 -8.10 -7.41 4.00
N ASP A 52 -8.59 -6.83 5.08
CA ASP A 52 -8.54 -5.40 5.43
C ASP A 52 -7.52 -5.12 6.55
N ALA A 53 -6.37 -5.81 6.53
CA ALA A 53 -5.27 -5.52 7.44
C ALA A 53 -4.88 -4.04 7.36
N THR A 54 -4.39 -3.49 8.48
CA THR A 54 -4.01 -2.07 8.58
C THR A 54 -2.99 -1.65 7.54
N ARG A 55 -2.05 -2.56 7.21
CA ARG A 55 -0.99 -2.34 6.22
C ARG A 55 -0.88 -3.54 5.29
N ILE A 56 -0.99 -3.29 4.00
CA ILE A 56 -0.94 -4.32 2.95
C ILE A 56 0.00 -3.86 1.84
N ILE A 57 1.00 -4.66 1.51
CA ILE A 57 1.87 -4.40 0.36
C ILE A 57 1.75 -5.51 -0.68
N SER A 58 1.82 -5.14 -1.95
CA SER A 58 2.00 -6.09 -3.04
C SER A 58 3.45 -6.12 -3.48
N ILE A 59 4.04 -7.31 -3.59
CA ILE A 59 5.40 -7.51 -4.11
C ILE A 59 5.31 -8.31 -5.40
N VAL A 60 5.79 -7.73 -6.48
CA VAL A 60 5.75 -8.33 -7.82
C VAL A 60 7.10 -8.21 -8.53
N GLY A 61 7.30 -9.06 -9.54
CA GLY A 61 8.53 -9.00 -10.33
C GLY A 61 8.61 -10.04 -11.43
N THR A 62 9.81 -10.19 -11.96
CA THR A 62 10.11 -11.16 -13.00
C THR A 62 9.92 -12.60 -12.51
N ARG A 63 9.50 -13.48 -13.44
CA ARG A 63 9.43 -14.93 -13.19
C ARG A 63 10.81 -15.57 -13.15
N ASN A 64 11.82 -14.93 -13.74
CA ASN A 64 13.21 -15.35 -13.78
C ASN A 64 14.05 -14.45 -12.88
N ALA A 65 13.75 -14.47 -11.56
CA ALA A 65 14.45 -13.66 -10.59
C ALA A 65 15.94 -14.00 -10.54
N THR A 66 16.77 -12.97 -10.57
CA THR A 66 18.21 -13.11 -10.34
C THR A 66 18.48 -13.32 -8.84
N GLU A 67 19.71 -13.63 -8.48
CA GLU A 67 20.13 -13.68 -7.08
C GLU A 67 19.92 -12.33 -6.40
N TYR A 68 20.30 -11.23 -7.07
CA TYR A 68 20.06 -9.86 -6.62
C TYR A 68 18.58 -9.58 -6.30
N GLY A 69 17.65 -9.95 -7.20
CA GLY A 69 16.22 -9.75 -6.97
C GLY A 69 15.69 -10.56 -5.79
N ARG A 70 16.24 -11.77 -5.56
CA ARG A 70 15.89 -12.60 -4.38
C ARG A 70 16.41 -12.00 -3.10
N GLU A 71 17.67 -11.54 -3.06
CA GLU A 71 18.29 -10.88 -1.90
C GLU A 71 17.54 -9.61 -1.52
N LEU A 72 17.16 -8.78 -2.50
CA LEU A 72 16.36 -7.59 -2.25
C LEU A 72 15.00 -7.93 -1.64
N THR A 73 14.32 -8.97 -2.18
CA THR A 73 13.02 -9.41 -1.66
C THR A 73 13.13 -9.92 -0.23
N GLU A 74 14.15 -10.72 0.06
CA GLU A 74 14.43 -11.27 1.39
C GLU A 74 14.74 -10.16 2.39
N SER A 75 15.67 -9.26 2.07
CA SER A 75 16.06 -8.15 2.95
C SER A 75 14.86 -7.25 3.24
N LEU A 76 14.11 -6.84 2.21
CA LEU A 76 12.94 -6.00 2.37
C LEU A 76 11.92 -6.61 3.34
N ILE A 77 11.52 -7.87 3.12
CA ILE A 77 10.51 -8.52 3.94
C ILE A 77 11.02 -8.75 5.37
N LYS A 78 12.26 -9.18 5.52
CA LYS A 78 12.90 -9.39 6.82
C LYS A 78 12.94 -8.10 7.65
N ASP A 79 13.28 -6.97 7.03
CA ASP A 79 13.39 -5.70 7.73
C ASP A 79 12.01 -5.10 8.03
N LEU A 80 11.05 -5.21 7.11
CA LEU A 80 9.66 -4.83 7.36
C LEU A 80 9.01 -5.66 8.49
N ALA A 81 9.30 -6.97 8.56
CA ALA A 81 8.75 -7.83 9.61
C ALA A 81 9.19 -7.45 11.02
N LYS A 82 10.38 -6.84 11.18
CA LYS A 82 10.86 -6.34 12.47
C LYS A 82 10.07 -5.14 12.98
N VAL A 83 9.55 -4.34 12.05
CA VAL A 83 8.89 -3.06 12.34
C VAL A 83 7.37 -3.23 12.32
N ILE A 84 6.84 -4.05 11.42
CA ILE A 84 5.40 -4.26 11.20
C ILE A 84 5.10 -5.77 11.24
N PRO A 85 4.91 -6.37 12.41
CA PRO A 85 4.72 -7.81 12.54
C PRO A 85 3.37 -8.33 11.98
N ASP A 86 2.41 -7.46 11.71
CA ASP A 86 1.10 -7.73 11.15
C ASP A 86 0.94 -7.30 9.68
N LEU A 87 2.05 -6.95 9.01
CA LEU A 87 2.07 -6.56 7.60
C LEU A 87 1.57 -7.71 6.72
N LEU A 88 0.52 -7.46 5.94
CA LEU A 88 0.03 -8.42 4.96
C LEU A 88 0.81 -8.28 3.64
N VAL A 89 1.45 -9.36 3.22
CA VAL A 89 2.16 -9.42 1.93
C VAL A 89 1.28 -10.10 0.88
N VAL A 90 1.01 -9.41 -0.22
CA VAL A 90 0.21 -9.92 -1.34
C VAL A 90 1.10 -10.15 -2.56
N SER A 91 0.88 -11.24 -3.28
CA SER A 91 1.53 -11.51 -4.56
C SER A 91 0.73 -12.53 -5.39
N GLY A 92 1.31 -13.00 -6.49
CA GLY A 92 0.59 -13.83 -7.46
C GLY A 92 0.94 -15.31 -7.49
N LEU A 93 1.76 -15.81 -6.57
CA LEU A 93 2.24 -17.20 -6.52
C LEU A 93 2.98 -17.65 -7.80
N ALA A 94 3.39 -16.73 -8.67
CA ALA A 94 4.14 -17.03 -9.88
C ALA A 94 5.59 -17.42 -9.55
N TYR A 95 6.33 -17.92 -10.56
CA TYR A 95 7.77 -18.12 -10.42
C TYR A 95 8.51 -16.81 -10.11
N GLY A 96 9.72 -16.90 -9.59
CA GLY A 96 10.63 -15.78 -9.37
C GLY A 96 10.28 -14.94 -8.14
N ILE A 97 10.03 -13.66 -8.32
CA ILE A 97 9.83 -12.74 -7.20
C ILE A 97 8.58 -13.08 -6.38
N ASP A 98 7.46 -13.45 -7.02
CA ASP A 98 6.21 -13.73 -6.30
C ASP A 98 6.38 -14.84 -5.27
N ILE A 99 6.93 -15.99 -5.68
CA ILE A 99 7.16 -17.11 -4.74
C ILE A 99 8.25 -16.80 -3.71
N CYS A 100 9.23 -15.97 -4.08
CA CYS A 100 10.25 -15.49 -3.16
C CYS A 100 9.61 -14.64 -2.06
N ALA A 101 8.70 -13.74 -2.43
CA ALA A 101 7.96 -12.90 -1.49
C ALA A 101 7.13 -13.73 -0.50
N HIS A 102 6.34 -14.70 -1.00
CA HIS A 102 5.53 -15.57 -0.13
C HIS A 102 6.38 -16.39 0.85
N ARG A 103 7.46 -17.00 0.38
CA ARG A 103 8.35 -17.80 1.25
C ARG A 103 9.04 -16.98 2.32
N ASN A 104 9.50 -15.77 1.97
CA ASN A 104 10.12 -14.89 2.94
C ASN A 104 9.10 -14.31 3.93
N ALA A 105 7.86 -14.03 3.50
CA ALA A 105 6.78 -13.66 4.40
C ALA A 105 6.50 -14.76 5.43
N LEU A 106 6.30 -16.00 4.98
CA LEU A 106 6.10 -17.16 5.86
C LEU A 106 7.28 -17.38 6.82
N TYR A 107 8.51 -17.33 6.30
CA TYR A 107 9.72 -17.48 7.11
C TYR A 107 9.82 -16.43 8.24
N ASN A 108 9.42 -15.20 7.96
CA ASN A 108 9.38 -14.10 8.91
C ASN A 108 8.03 -13.98 9.67
N ARG A 109 7.15 -14.99 9.56
CA ARG A 109 5.84 -15.05 10.24
C ARG A 109 4.88 -13.93 9.87
N LEU A 110 5.04 -13.34 8.70
CA LEU A 110 4.08 -12.38 8.18
C LEU A 110 2.94 -13.10 7.46
N PRO A 111 1.69 -12.64 7.62
CA PRO A 111 0.59 -13.15 6.82
C PRO A 111 0.81 -12.85 5.34
N THR A 112 0.47 -13.82 4.48
CA THR A 112 0.65 -13.64 3.04
C THR A 112 -0.50 -14.25 2.24
N VAL A 113 -0.98 -13.49 1.24
CA VAL A 113 -2.11 -13.87 0.38
C VAL A 113 -1.66 -13.99 -1.06
N ALA A 114 -1.88 -15.16 -1.65
CA ALA A 114 -1.71 -15.37 -3.07
C ALA A 114 -3.02 -15.09 -3.81
N VAL A 115 -2.98 -14.18 -4.74
CA VAL A 115 -4.07 -13.99 -5.70
C VAL A 115 -3.82 -14.93 -6.88
N LEU A 116 -4.80 -15.76 -7.24
CA LEU A 116 -4.63 -16.82 -8.24
C LEU A 116 -5.34 -16.45 -9.56
N ALA A 117 -4.83 -16.94 -10.68
CA ALA A 117 -5.40 -16.74 -12.01
C ALA A 117 -6.21 -17.97 -12.50
N HIS A 118 -6.72 -18.75 -11.54
CA HIS A 118 -7.47 -19.99 -11.76
C HIS A 118 -8.34 -20.28 -10.54
N GLY A 119 -9.21 -21.29 -10.61
CA GLY A 119 -10.05 -21.71 -9.49
C GLY A 119 -9.26 -22.31 -8.33
N LEU A 120 -9.85 -22.31 -7.12
CA LEU A 120 -9.23 -22.86 -5.89
C LEU A 120 -9.17 -24.41 -5.86
N ASP A 121 -9.64 -25.08 -6.91
CA ASP A 121 -9.58 -26.54 -7.07
C ASP A 121 -8.18 -27.05 -7.45
N ARG A 122 -7.27 -26.18 -7.79
CA ARG A 122 -5.90 -26.49 -8.20
C ARG A 122 -4.90 -25.44 -7.74
N ILE A 123 -3.60 -25.78 -7.83
CA ILE A 123 -2.49 -24.86 -7.60
C ILE A 123 -1.61 -24.84 -8.84
N TYR A 124 -1.35 -23.65 -9.34
CA TYR A 124 -0.42 -23.42 -10.44
C TYR A 124 0.57 -22.28 -10.09
N PRO A 125 1.87 -22.49 -10.26
CA PRO A 125 2.53 -23.75 -10.65
C PRO A 125 2.42 -24.84 -9.58
N SER A 126 2.35 -26.10 -9.98
CA SER A 126 2.19 -27.23 -9.04
C SER A 126 3.36 -27.38 -8.06
N CYS A 127 4.57 -26.94 -8.45
CA CYS A 127 5.75 -26.93 -7.57
C CYS A 127 5.63 -25.94 -6.39
N HIS A 128 4.68 -25.00 -6.40
CA HIS A 128 4.42 -24.09 -5.30
C HIS A 128 3.34 -24.58 -4.32
N ARG A 129 2.86 -25.83 -4.51
CA ARG A 129 1.78 -26.41 -3.69
C ARG A 129 2.08 -26.39 -2.20
N ASN A 130 3.31 -26.76 -1.80
CA ASN A 130 3.67 -26.79 -0.37
C ASN A 130 3.59 -25.40 0.25
N THR A 131 4.13 -24.38 -0.43
CA THR A 131 4.02 -22.97 0.01
C THR A 131 2.56 -22.53 0.08
N ALA A 132 1.72 -22.88 -0.92
CA ALA A 132 0.31 -22.54 -0.91
C ALA A 132 -0.47 -23.18 0.25
N VAL A 133 -0.12 -24.41 0.65
CA VAL A 133 -0.71 -25.08 1.82
C VAL A 133 -0.29 -24.38 3.12
N GLU A 134 1.00 -24.04 3.27
CA GLU A 134 1.52 -23.33 4.43
C GLU A 134 0.85 -21.95 4.60
N MET A 135 0.59 -21.25 3.50
CA MET A 135 -0.10 -19.96 3.51
C MET A 135 -1.52 -20.02 4.10
N LEU A 136 -2.20 -21.17 4.06
CA LEU A 136 -3.55 -21.30 4.62
C LEU A 136 -3.58 -21.15 6.15
N GLU A 137 -2.45 -21.34 6.82
CA GLU A 137 -2.35 -21.23 8.29
C GLU A 137 -2.23 -19.79 8.77
N SER A 138 -1.57 -18.91 7.99
CA SER A 138 -1.29 -17.53 8.39
C SER A 138 -1.57 -16.49 7.29
N GLY A 139 -2.35 -16.84 6.30
CA GLY A 139 -2.65 -16.01 5.15
C GLY A 139 -3.78 -16.60 4.35
N GLY A 140 -3.57 -16.84 3.03
CA GLY A 140 -4.59 -17.49 2.24
C GLY A 140 -4.39 -17.42 0.74
N LEU A 141 -5.39 -17.95 0.04
CA LEU A 141 -5.49 -18.00 -1.41
C LEU A 141 -6.77 -17.26 -1.82
N LEU A 142 -6.66 -16.33 -2.74
CA LEU A 142 -7.75 -15.50 -3.23
C LEU A 142 -7.88 -15.63 -4.76
N THR A 143 -9.08 -15.67 -5.28
CA THR A 143 -9.35 -15.66 -6.73
C THR A 143 -10.74 -15.14 -7.06
N ASP A 144 -10.90 -14.49 -8.21
CA ASP A 144 -12.21 -14.14 -8.79
C ASP A 144 -12.67 -15.14 -9.87
N PHE A 145 -11.99 -16.30 -9.97
CA PHE A 145 -12.33 -17.35 -10.91
C PHE A 145 -13.01 -18.53 -10.22
N PRO A 146 -14.12 -19.06 -10.75
CA PRO A 146 -14.79 -20.24 -10.21
C PRO A 146 -13.94 -21.49 -10.35
N SER A 147 -14.30 -22.53 -9.60
CA SER A 147 -13.63 -23.84 -9.66
C SER A 147 -13.64 -24.40 -11.11
N GLY A 148 -12.61 -25.17 -11.48
CA GLY A 148 -12.42 -25.70 -12.83
C GLY A 148 -11.91 -24.68 -13.85
N THR A 149 -11.67 -23.41 -13.45
CA THR A 149 -11.00 -22.45 -14.34
C THR A 149 -9.52 -22.78 -14.43
N GLU A 150 -9.00 -22.87 -15.64
CA GLU A 150 -7.60 -23.18 -15.92
C GLU A 150 -6.71 -21.91 -15.92
N PRO A 151 -5.40 -22.07 -15.63
CA PRO A 151 -4.45 -20.94 -15.61
C PRO A 151 -4.06 -20.53 -17.03
N ASP A 152 -4.83 -19.65 -17.64
CA ASP A 152 -4.59 -19.12 -18.97
C ASP A 152 -3.94 -17.73 -18.94
N ARG A 153 -3.21 -17.40 -20.03
CA ARG A 153 -2.50 -16.10 -20.13
C ARG A 153 -3.41 -14.89 -19.89
N PRO A 154 -4.62 -14.77 -20.44
CA PRO A 154 -5.54 -13.69 -20.14
C PRO A 154 -5.89 -13.58 -18.65
N ASN A 155 -6.07 -14.72 -17.96
CA ASN A 155 -6.44 -14.78 -16.57
C ASN A 155 -5.34 -14.20 -15.67
N PHE A 156 -4.06 -14.40 -15.99
CA PHE A 156 -2.96 -13.78 -15.26
C PHE A 156 -3.00 -12.26 -15.35
N LEU A 157 -3.30 -11.71 -16.53
CA LEU A 157 -3.42 -10.26 -16.70
C LEU A 157 -4.63 -9.70 -15.94
N ARG A 158 -5.78 -10.38 -16.02
CA ARG A 158 -7.01 -9.99 -15.33
C ARG A 158 -6.85 -10.02 -13.81
N ARG A 159 -6.18 -11.05 -13.27
CA ARG A 159 -5.93 -11.21 -11.85
C ARG A 159 -5.09 -10.07 -11.26
N ASN A 160 -4.12 -9.53 -12.04
CA ASN A 160 -3.18 -8.52 -11.57
C ASN A 160 -3.87 -7.27 -11.01
N ARG A 161 -5.09 -6.95 -11.46
CA ARG A 161 -5.90 -5.85 -10.91
C ARG A 161 -6.24 -6.06 -9.43
N ILE A 162 -6.44 -7.31 -9.00
CA ILE A 162 -6.72 -7.63 -7.60
C ILE A 162 -5.44 -7.49 -6.77
N VAL A 163 -4.29 -7.94 -7.28
CA VAL A 163 -3.00 -7.74 -6.62
C VAL A 163 -2.71 -6.26 -6.39
N ALA A 164 -2.93 -5.43 -7.42
CA ALA A 164 -2.73 -4.00 -7.36
C ALA A 164 -3.75 -3.29 -6.45
N GLY A 165 -5.02 -3.70 -6.52
CA GLY A 165 -6.13 -3.00 -5.87
C GLY A 165 -6.27 -3.27 -4.38
N ILE A 166 -5.87 -4.45 -3.89
CA ILE A 166 -6.06 -4.85 -2.49
C ILE A 166 -5.00 -4.26 -1.55
N SER A 167 -3.92 -3.70 -2.07
CA SER A 167 -2.77 -3.22 -1.29
C SER A 167 -2.67 -1.70 -1.25
N ASP A 168 -1.97 -1.18 -0.25
CA ASP A 168 -1.63 0.24 -0.11
C ASP A 168 -0.63 0.65 -1.19
N CYS A 169 0.36 -0.20 -1.46
CA CYS A 169 1.35 0.03 -2.50
C CYS A 169 1.75 -1.25 -3.23
N THR A 170 2.32 -1.07 -4.42
CA THR A 170 2.91 -2.16 -5.22
C THR A 170 4.41 -1.95 -5.39
N ILE A 171 5.20 -2.96 -5.01
CA ILE A 171 6.65 -2.94 -5.08
C ILE A 171 7.12 -3.83 -6.23
N VAL A 172 7.79 -3.25 -7.21
CA VAL A 172 8.41 -3.97 -8.32
C VAL A 172 9.89 -4.18 -8.02
N VAL A 173 10.25 -5.42 -7.65
CA VAL A 173 11.63 -5.71 -7.24
C VAL A 173 12.57 -5.84 -8.43
N GLU A 174 12.15 -6.59 -9.45
CA GLU A 174 12.96 -6.82 -10.65
C GLU A 174 12.05 -7.03 -11.85
N SER A 175 12.34 -6.39 -12.98
CA SER A 175 11.56 -6.57 -14.21
C SER A 175 12.38 -6.26 -15.45
N ALA A 176 12.25 -7.10 -16.48
CA ALA A 176 12.72 -6.77 -17.83
C ALA A 176 11.82 -5.66 -18.42
N GLU A 177 12.27 -5.08 -19.55
CA GLU A 177 11.58 -3.99 -20.25
C GLU A 177 10.12 -4.29 -20.61
N LYS A 178 9.78 -5.57 -20.81
CA LYS A 178 8.43 -6.07 -21.08
C LYS A 178 8.10 -7.21 -20.12
N GLY A 179 7.72 -6.85 -18.88
CA GLY A 179 7.37 -7.81 -17.83
C GLY A 179 5.90 -7.73 -17.43
N GLY A 180 5.32 -8.85 -16.98
CA GLY A 180 3.94 -8.87 -16.44
C GLY A 180 3.80 -8.06 -15.16
N SER A 181 4.86 -7.90 -14.37
CA SER A 181 4.91 -7.04 -13.19
C SER A 181 4.71 -5.56 -13.52
N LEU A 182 5.15 -5.12 -14.70
CA LEU A 182 4.93 -3.72 -15.15
C LEU A 182 3.44 -3.46 -15.40
N VAL A 183 2.68 -4.46 -15.86
CA VAL A 183 1.22 -4.35 -16.01
C VAL A 183 0.57 -4.15 -14.64
N THR A 184 1.00 -4.89 -13.62
CA THR A 184 0.50 -4.70 -12.25
C THR A 184 0.83 -3.31 -11.72
N ALA A 185 2.04 -2.82 -11.96
CA ALA A 185 2.47 -1.47 -11.61
C ALA A 185 1.62 -0.38 -12.31
N ASP A 186 1.39 -0.52 -13.61
CA ASP A 186 0.55 0.41 -14.37
C ASP A 186 -0.91 0.42 -13.86
N ILE A 187 -1.45 -0.74 -13.49
CA ILE A 187 -2.79 -0.85 -12.89
C ILE A 187 -2.81 -0.16 -11.52
N ALA A 188 -1.85 -0.44 -10.64
CA ALA A 188 -1.75 0.20 -9.32
C ALA A 188 -1.68 1.73 -9.45
N PHE A 189 -0.84 2.22 -10.35
CA PHE A 189 -0.74 3.65 -10.65
C PHE A 189 -2.07 4.24 -11.14
N SER A 190 -2.81 3.51 -12.00
CA SER A 190 -4.12 3.95 -12.50
C SER A 190 -5.20 4.00 -11.42
N TYR A 191 -5.06 3.21 -10.36
CA TYR A 191 -5.95 3.23 -9.19
C TYR A 191 -5.57 4.31 -8.16
N GLY A 192 -4.51 5.09 -8.43
CA GLY A 192 -3.97 6.06 -7.48
C GLY A 192 -3.27 5.41 -6.29
N ARG A 193 -2.84 4.14 -6.42
CA ARG A 193 -2.03 3.46 -5.42
C ARG A 193 -0.55 3.77 -5.66
N ASP A 194 0.20 3.86 -4.58
CA ASP A 194 1.64 4.07 -4.68
C ASP A 194 2.35 2.89 -5.34
N VAL A 195 3.32 3.21 -6.17
CA VAL A 195 4.19 2.22 -6.79
C VAL A 195 5.63 2.54 -6.42
N TYR A 196 6.37 1.53 -5.99
CA TYR A 196 7.80 1.64 -5.69
C TYR A 196 8.60 0.64 -6.50
N SER A 197 9.85 0.95 -6.76
CA SER A 197 10.73 0.06 -7.49
C SER A 197 12.17 0.14 -7.01
N PHE A 198 12.82 -1.01 -6.93
CA PHE A 198 14.26 -1.07 -6.73
C PHE A 198 14.98 -0.71 -8.02
N PRO A 199 16.01 0.15 -7.96
CA PRO A 199 16.86 0.43 -9.11
C PRO A 199 17.80 -0.75 -9.36
N GLY A 200 18.24 -0.89 -10.59
CA GLY A 200 19.28 -1.85 -10.94
C GLY A 200 20.26 -1.27 -11.96
N ARG A 201 21.24 -2.07 -12.38
CA ARG A 201 22.29 -1.62 -13.30
C ARG A 201 21.70 -1.22 -14.66
N ILE A 202 22.17 -0.12 -15.23
CA ILE A 202 21.66 0.43 -16.50
C ILE A 202 21.76 -0.58 -17.66
N GLY A 203 22.83 -1.36 -17.71
CA GLY A 203 23.06 -2.37 -18.75
C GLY A 203 22.34 -3.69 -18.53
N ASP A 204 21.73 -3.91 -17.36
CA ASP A 204 21.10 -5.18 -17.03
C ASP A 204 19.69 -5.27 -17.60
N SER A 205 19.45 -6.33 -18.37
CA SER A 205 18.15 -6.60 -18.99
C SER A 205 17.02 -6.82 -17.99
N HIS A 206 17.32 -7.36 -16.80
CA HIS A 206 16.35 -7.62 -15.73
C HIS A 206 15.98 -6.38 -14.94
N SER A 207 16.77 -5.32 -15.04
CA SER A 207 16.55 -4.06 -14.32
C SER A 207 15.90 -2.97 -15.19
N LYS A 208 15.82 -3.16 -16.51
CA LYS A 208 15.31 -2.14 -17.44
C LYS A 208 13.89 -1.70 -17.13
N GLY A 209 13.01 -2.63 -16.77
CA GLY A 209 11.63 -2.34 -16.45
C GLY A 209 11.50 -1.45 -15.21
N CYS A 210 12.20 -1.80 -14.13
CA CYS A 210 12.26 -1.03 -12.90
C CYS A 210 12.82 0.38 -13.12
N ASN A 211 13.96 0.47 -13.79
CA ASN A 211 14.57 1.75 -14.12
C ASN A 211 13.67 2.64 -15.00
N ASN A 212 12.90 2.04 -15.92
CA ASN A 212 11.94 2.76 -16.74
C ASN A 212 10.74 3.29 -15.92
N LEU A 213 10.19 2.51 -14.98
CA LEU A 213 9.13 2.98 -14.09
C LEU A 213 9.58 4.21 -13.29
N ILE A 214 10.78 4.16 -12.71
CA ILE A 214 11.38 5.26 -11.94
C ILE A 214 11.59 6.48 -12.87
N ARG A 215 12.21 6.29 -14.03
CA ARG A 215 12.48 7.37 -15.00
C ARG A 215 11.20 8.06 -15.48
N GLN A 216 10.08 7.32 -15.58
CA GLN A 216 8.79 7.84 -16.02
C GLN A 216 7.98 8.46 -14.88
N ASN A 217 8.51 8.51 -13.65
CA ASN A 217 7.81 8.95 -12.44
C ASN A 217 6.52 8.14 -12.16
N LYS A 218 6.49 6.87 -12.59
CA LYS A 218 5.42 5.93 -12.29
C LYS A 218 5.68 5.14 -11.02
N ALA A 219 6.94 5.09 -10.57
CA ALA A 219 7.34 4.47 -9.33
C ALA A 219 8.34 5.34 -8.58
N GLY A 220 8.16 5.44 -7.25
CA GLY A 220 9.17 5.96 -6.34
C GLY A 220 10.36 5.00 -6.28
N LEU A 221 11.57 5.54 -6.20
CA LEU A 221 12.78 4.75 -5.99
C LEU A 221 12.89 4.40 -4.51
N ILE A 222 13.10 3.11 -4.22
CA ILE A 222 13.47 2.63 -2.88
C ILE A 222 14.72 1.78 -2.96
N THR A 223 15.53 1.80 -1.91
CA THR A 223 16.72 0.96 -1.78
C THR A 223 16.68 0.09 -0.52
N SER A 224 15.76 0.39 0.41
CA SER A 224 15.62 -0.27 1.71
C SER A 224 14.17 -0.29 2.19
N ALA A 225 13.93 -1.02 3.28
CA ALA A 225 12.66 -0.96 4.01
C ALA A 225 12.41 0.42 4.62
N ASP A 226 13.45 1.10 5.11
CA ASP A 226 13.34 2.43 5.70
C ASP A 226 12.90 3.47 4.68
N ASP A 227 13.39 3.40 3.43
CA ASP A 227 12.92 4.26 2.33
C ASP A 227 11.42 4.07 2.09
N LEU A 228 10.95 2.81 2.09
CA LEU A 228 9.55 2.48 1.89
C LEU A 228 8.67 3.00 3.04
N LEU A 229 9.10 2.77 4.30
CA LEU A 229 8.38 3.23 5.49
C LEU A 229 8.25 4.75 5.50
N SER A 230 9.33 5.47 5.21
CA SER A 230 9.34 6.92 5.13
C SER A 230 8.45 7.44 4.01
N ALA A 231 8.49 6.82 2.83
CA ALA A 231 7.68 7.21 1.68
C ALA A 231 6.18 6.99 1.90
N LEU A 232 5.80 5.94 2.66
CA LEU A 232 4.41 5.63 3.03
C LEU A 232 3.97 6.36 4.31
N CYS A 233 4.84 7.15 4.94
CA CYS A 233 4.59 7.76 6.25
C CYS A 233 4.20 6.71 7.31
N TRP A 234 4.81 5.52 7.23
CA TRP A 234 4.61 4.43 8.18
C TRP A 234 5.69 4.39 9.26
N ASP A 235 6.28 5.53 9.59
CA ASP A 235 7.32 5.64 10.59
C ASP A 235 6.81 5.16 11.96
N ILE A 236 7.10 3.91 12.27
CA ILE A 236 6.85 3.33 13.58
C ILE A 236 8.13 3.58 14.38
N GLN A 237 8.12 4.58 15.22
CA GLN A 237 9.21 4.78 16.20
C GLN A 237 9.35 3.51 17.02
N ALA A 238 10.41 2.75 16.80
CA ALA A 238 10.73 1.57 17.59
C ALA A 238 10.94 2.02 19.06
N GLY A 239 9.96 1.72 19.89
CA GLY A 239 10.09 1.89 21.35
C GLY A 239 9.72 3.25 21.93
N ALA A 240 9.07 4.15 21.21
CA ALA A 240 8.26 5.14 21.88
C ALA A 240 6.95 4.45 22.28
N THR A 241 6.77 4.20 23.61
CA THR A 241 5.43 4.25 24.20
C THR A 241 4.62 5.20 23.34
N SER A 242 3.44 4.76 22.88
CA SER A 242 2.48 5.64 22.24
C SER A 242 2.28 6.86 23.14
N VAL A 243 3.16 7.82 23.05
CA VAL A 243 2.72 9.16 23.06
C VAL A 243 1.91 9.20 21.77
N GLN A 244 0.61 8.81 21.84
CA GLN A 244 -0.33 9.61 21.15
C GLN A 244 0.26 11.01 21.29
N THR A 245 0.81 11.51 20.18
CA THR A 245 0.56 12.88 19.91
C THR A 245 -0.96 12.86 19.76
N GLU A 246 -1.70 12.77 20.90
CA GLU A 246 -2.84 13.62 21.03
C GLU A 246 -2.30 14.85 20.36
N LEU A 247 -2.82 15.16 19.16
CA LEU A 247 -3.00 16.53 18.84
C LEU A 247 -3.53 17.07 20.17
N PHE A 248 -2.61 17.57 20.98
CA PHE A 248 -2.95 18.55 21.96
C PHE A 248 -3.46 19.67 21.05
N PHE A 249 -4.73 19.49 20.73
CA PHE A 249 -5.63 20.49 21.27
C PHE A 249 -5.33 20.49 22.79
N ALA A 250 -4.16 21.00 23.16
CA ALA A 250 -4.06 21.76 24.38
C ALA A 250 -5.36 22.49 24.33
N GLU A 251 -6.30 22.14 25.22
CA GLU A 251 -7.47 22.94 25.46
C GLU A 251 -6.96 24.32 25.20
N ALA A 252 -7.31 24.85 24.02
CA ALA A 252 -6.99 26.20 23.73
C ALA A 252 -7.63 26.88 24.92
N GLU A 253 -6.81 27.15 25.95
CA GLU A 253 -7.14 28.22 26.83
C GLU A 253 -7.59 29.24 25.83
N THR A 254 -8.87 29.47 25.78
CA THR A 254 -9.50 30.48 24.94
C THR A 254 -8.82 31.76 25.35
N PHE A 255 -7.62 31.98 24.74
CA PHE A 255 -6.99 33.29 24.83
C PHE A 255 -8.04 34.21 24.25
N THR A 256 -8.68 34.96 25.14
CA THR A 256 -9.58 36.03 24.76
C THR A 256 -8.84 36.79 23.68
N SER A 257 -9.51 37.18 22.61
CA SER A 257 -8.93 37.72 21.35
C SER A 257 -7.94 38.86 21.55
N GLU A 258 -7.76 39.35 22.73
CA GLU A 258 -6.85 40.42 23.17
C GLU A 258 -5.47 39.92 23.63
N GLN A 259 -5.29 38.62 23.92
CA GLN A 259 -4.06 38.08 24.51
C GLN A 259 -3.24 37.22 23.55
N ASN A 260 -3.64 37.11 22.28
CA ASN A 260 -2.89 36.31 21.31
C ASN A 260 -1.57 37.03 20.94
N PRO A 261 -0.38 36.43 21.24
CA PRO A 261 0.91 37.09 21.04
C PRO A 261 1.19 37.43 19.58
N VAL A 262 0.62 36.69 18.64
CA VAL A 262 0.71 36.96 17.19
C VAL A 262 0.02 38.28 16.87
N LEU A 263 -1.20 38.45 17.34
CA LEU A 263 -1.98 39.71 17.12
C LEU A 263 -1.36 40.89 17.84
N ALA A 264 -0.75 40.69 19.01
CA ALA A 264 -0.08 41.78 19.76
C ALA A 264 1.10 42.34 18.95
N ILE A 265 1.93 41.51 18.33
CA ILE A 265 3.04 41.95 17.48
C ILE A 265 2.52 42.61 16.21
N MET A 266 1.50 42.03 15.57
CA MET A 266 0.94 42.54 14.33
C MET A 266 0.24 43.89 14.52
N ARG A 267 -0.22 44.24 15.72
CA ARG A 267 -0.76 45.61 16.05
C ARG A 267 0.31 46.70 16.01
N THR A 268 1.56 46.33 16.18
CA THR A 268 2.68 47.31 16.17
C THR A 268 3.28 47.52 14.79
N ARG A 269 2.89 46.69 13.79
CA ARG A 269 3.44 46.69 12.42
C ARG A 269 2.31 46.50 11.42
N ASN A 270 2.31 47.33 10.36
CA ASN A 270 1.28 47.24 9.32
C ASN A 270 1.33 45.91 8.53
N GLU A 271 2.52 45.40 8.28
CA GLU A 271 2.76 44.15 7.57
C GLU A 271 3.99 43.45 8.15
N ILE A 272 3.98 42.13 8.26
CA ILE A 272 5.11 41.35 8.78
C ILE A 272 5.29 40.08 7.99
N HIS A 273 6.54 39.71 7.70
CA HIS A 273 6.89 38.47 7.03
C HIS A 273 6.88 37.31 8.03
N ILE A 274 6.38 36.12 7.62
CA ILE A 274 6.24 34.93 8.48
C ILE A 274 7.55 34.55 9.19
N ASN A 275 8.71 34.62 8.51
CA ASN A 275 10.00 34.30 9.09
C ASN A 275 10.40 35.29 10.19
N GLU A 276 10.07 36.57 10.02
CA GLU A 276 10.33 37.58 11.04
C GLU A 276 9.44 37.38 12.25
N LEU A 277 8.17 37.06 12.02
CA LEU A 277 7.22 36.76 13.08
C LEU A 277 7.61 35.49 13.85
N ALA A 278 8.08 34.46 13.14
CA ALA A 278 8.60 33.22 13.72
C ALA A 278 9.83 33.47 14.62
N SER A 279 10.73 34.33 14.17
CA SER A 279 11.94 34.71 14.93
C SER A 279 11.62 35.51 16.19
N VAL A 280 10.64 36.42 16.13
CA VAL A 280 10.23 37.27 17.27
C VAL A 280 9.48 36.44 18.31
N LEU A 281 8.66 35.48 17.88
CA LEU A 281 7.89 34.63 18.77
C LEU A 281 8.65 33.37 19.24
N GLU A 282 9.84 33.11 18.68
CA GLU A 282 10.62 31.87 18.90
C GLU A 282 9.81 30.59 18.59
N ILE A 283 8.88 30.67 17.60
CA ILE A 283 8.02 29.57 17.18
C ILE A 283 8.48 29.08 15.80
N PRO A 284 8.60 27.76 15.58
CA PRO A 284 8.89 27.20 14.27
C PRO A 284 7.87 27.63 13.20
N VAL A 285 8.34 27.95 11.98
CA VAL A 285 7.49 28.48 10.88
C VAL A 285 6.27 27.58 10.60
N HIS A 286 6.40 26.27 10.67
CA HIS A 286 5.30 25.34 10.43
C HIS A 286 4.17 25.46 11.48
N GLN A 287 4.50 25.67 12.74
CA GLN A 287 3.51 25.89 13.81
C GLN A 287 2.86 27.27 13.66
N LEU A 288 3.67 28.28 13.34
CA LEU A 288 3.17 29.63 13.11
C LEU A 288 2.24 29.70 11.90
N SER A 289 2.52 28.93 10.84
CA SER A 289 1.63 28.84 9.67
C SER A 289 0.24 28.32 10.01
N MET A 290 0.14 27.36 10.91
CA MET A 290 -1.16 26.83 11.38
C MET A 290 -1.93 27.89 12.17
N LEU A 291 -1.26 28.61 13.07
CA LEU A 291 -1.88 29.69 13.86
C LEU A 291 -2.34 30.83 12.96
N LEU A 292 -1.54 31.24 11.98
CA LEU A 292 -1.90 32.31 11.03
C LEU A 292 -3.08 31.89 10.14
N PHE A 293 -3.14 30.64 9.72
CA PHE A 293 -4.27 30.09 8.96
C PHE A 293 -5.57 30.12 9.78
N GLU A 294 -5.52 29.73 11.05
CA GLU A 294 -6.67 29.82 11.95
C GLU A 294 -7.14 31.28 12.15
N LEU A 295 -6.21 32.20 12.34
CA LEU A 295 -6.51 33.62 12.47
C LEU A 295 -7.07 34.23 11.17
N GLU A 296 -6.66 33.74 10.00
CA GLU A 296 -7.18 34.11 8.70
C GLU A 296 -8.62 33.63 8.50
N ILE A 297 -8.91 32.35 8.81
CA ILE A 297 -10.28 31.82 8.80
C ILE A 297 -11.21 32.65 9.73
N ASN A 298 -10.70 33.04 10.88
CA ASN A 298 -11.45 33.88 11.84
C ASN A 298 -11.50 35.36 11.44
N GLY A 299 -10.98 35.71 10.25
CA GLY A 299 -11.04 37.08 9.70
C GLY A 299 -10.22 38.13 10.46
N LYS A 300 -9.26 37.72 11.30
CA LYS A 300 -8.42 38.62 12.11
C LYS A 300 -7.13 39.00 11.41
N VAL A 301 -6.66 38.17 10.50
CA VAL A 301 -5.41 38.35 9.75
C VAL A 301 -5.68 38.07 8.26
N LYS A 302 -4.96 38.76 7.39
CA LYS A 302 -5.02 38.57 5.94
C LYS A 302 -3.63 38.24 5.39
N ALA A 303 -3.53 37.12 4.64
CA ALA A 303 -2.31 36.79 3.91
C ALA A 303 -2.16 37.68 2.66
N LEU A 304 -0.93 38.09 2.39
CA LEU A 304 -0.52 38.86 1.23
C LEU A 304 0.52 38.09 0.42
N PRO A 305 0.70 38.41 -0.87
CA PRO A 305 1.76 37.77 -1.69
C PRO A 305 3.14 37.92 -1.03
N GLY A 306 3.98 36.87 -1.10
CA GLY A 306 5.33 36.88 -0.53
C GLY A 306 5.40 36.51 0.94
N ASN A 307 4.46 35.71 1.47
CA ASN A 307 4.40 35.28 2.87
C ASN A 307 4.36 36.45 3.89
N LEU A 308 3.74 37.56 3.50
CA LEU A 308 3.46 38.71 4.33
C LEU A 308 2.04 38.57 4.92
N TYR A 309 1.87 39.01 6.14
CA TYR A 309 0.59 39.01 6.86
C TYR A 309 0.30 40.37 7.45
N LYS A 310 -0.98 40.76 7.45
CA LYS A 310 -1.45 41.97 8.09
C LYS A 310 -2.74 41.73 8.88
N LEU A 311 -3.07 42.61 9.80
CA LEU A 311 -4.38 42.62 10.45
C LEU A 311 -5.47 42.95 9.43
N SER A 312 -6.62 42.30 9.55
CA SER A 312 -7.80 42.55 8.70
C SER A 312 -8.54 43.80 9.12
#